data_1ffe9d1132e2bb9f62f63d86df019a7d
#
_entry.id   1ffe9d1132e2bb9f62f63d86df019a7d
#
_cell.length_a   1.000
_cell.length_b   1.000
_cell.length_c   1.000
_cell.angle_alpha   90.00
_cell.angle_beta   90.00
_cell.angle_gamma   90.00
#
_symmetry.space_group_name_H-M   'P 1'
#
loop_
_entity.id
_entity.type
_entity.pdbx_description
1 polymer ?
#
loop_
_entity_poly.entity_id
_entity_poly.type
_entity_poly.pdbx_seq_one_letter_code
_entity_poly.pdbx_strand_id
1 'polypeptide(L)'
;MFMYQEYNRYILPEHYNDPYGIHGISHARRVLYLADKIAEKCDLTKEEERIIGLACCYHDIGRVHNDRDILHGKLSCKKIEKLELLDSFGLEEEEKKLILRLISYHCLNDALFTGTEREKYLFNILKDADGLDRVRIFDLNPAYLRLDASRELVDFAWALYRFCTGL
;
A
#
# COMPACT_ATOMS: atom_id res chain seq x y z
N MET A 1 -3.07 16.66 -8.33
CA MET A 1 -2.63 16.68 -6.93
C MET A 1 -2.21 15.28 -6.63
N PHE A 2 -0.99 15.07 -6.18
CA PHE A 2 -0.45 13.72 -6.01
C PHE A 2 -0.99 13.10 -4.73
N MET A 3 -1.37 11.82 -4.78
CA MET A 3 -1.85 11.05 -3.61
C MET A 3 -0.89 11.16 -2.42
N TYR A 4 0.42 11.13 -2.67
CA TYR A 4 1.42 11.25 -1.62
C TYR A 4 1.28 12.54 -0.80
N GLN A 5 1.09 13.69 -1.45
CA GLN A 5 0.95 14.98 -0.76
C GLN A 5 -0.31 15.04 0.12
N GLU A 6 -1.38 14.37 -0.32
CA GLU A 6 -2.66 14.37 0.37
C GLU A 6 -2.68 13.39 1.55
N TYR A 7 -2.21 12.16 1.35
CA TYR A 7 -2.40 11.06 2.31
C TYR A 7 -1.21 10.80 3.24
N ASN A 8 0.01 11.25 2.92
CA ASN A 8 1.20 11.02 3.75
C ASN A 8 1.03 11.50 5.22
N ARG A 9 0.23 12.52 5.48
CA ARG A 9 -0.07 13.04 6.82
C ARG A 9 -0.83 12.08 7.72
N TYR A 10 -1.45 11.03 7.16
CA TYR A 10 -2.20 10.01 7.90
C TYR A 10 -1.34 8.80 8.28
N ILE A 11 -0.10 8.73 7.84
CA ILE A 11 0.87 7.71 8.25
C ILE A 11 1.50 8.18 9.57
N LEU A 12 0.86 7.80 10.68
CA LEU A 12 1.23 8.24 12.02
C LEU A 12 1.92 7.12 12.81
N PRO A 13 2.97 7.42 13.61
CA PRO A 13 3.70 6.41 14.38
C PRO A 13 2.81 5.58 15.31
N GLU A 14 1.80 6.18 15.93
CA GLU A 14 0.87 5.52 16.85
C GLU A 14 0.01 4.42 16.20
N HIS A 15 -0.07 4.39 14.87
CA HIS A 15 -0.76 3.34 14.15
C HIS A 15 0.06 2.04 14.03
N TYR A 16 1.37 2.08 14.26
CA TYR A 16 2.27 0.95 14.05
C TYR A 16 2.73 0.35 15.38
N ASN A 17 2.89 -0.97 15.43
CA ASN A 17 3.47 -1.64 16.59
C ASN A 17 5.00 -1.40 16.67
N ASP A 18 5.66 -1.33 15.51
CA ASP A 18 7.06 -0.91 15.37
C ASP A 18 7.15 0.18 14.28
N PRO A 19 6.95 1.48 14.65
CA PRO A 19 6.86 2.56 13.68
C PRO A 19 8.17 2.84 12.94
N TYR A 20 9.30 2.41 13.47
CA TYR A 20 10.63 2.64 12.88
C TYR A 20 11.27 1.36 12.33
N GLY A 21 10.57 0.24 12.40
CA GLY A 21 10.98 -1.04 11.82
C GLY A 21 10.83 -1.08 10.29
N ILE A 22 11.20 -2.22 9.71
CA ILE A 22 11.20 -2.43 8.25
C ILE A 22 9.79 -2.36 7.62
N HIS A 23 8.74 -2.52 8.41
CA HIS A 23 7.31 -2.38 8.03
C HIS A 23 6.64 -1.16 8.67
N GLY A 24 7.43 -0.21 9.16
CA GLY A 24 6.95 1.01 9.81
C GLY A 24 6.64 2.15 8.84
N ILE A 25 6.61 3.36 9.39
CA ILE A 25 6.20 4.58 8.67
C ILE A 25 7.03 4.86 7.41
N SER A 26 8.33 4.56 7.43
CA SER A 26 9.19 4.78 6.26
C SER A 26 8.81 3.87 5.10
N HIS A 27 8.44 2.62 5.37
CA HIS A 27 7.91 1.69 4.39
C HIS A 27 6.58 2.20 3.81
N ALA A 28 5.60 2.48 4.66
CA ALA A 28 4.29 2.95 4.21
C ALA A 28 4.38 4.24 3.37
N ARG A 29 5.26 5.17 3.74
CA ARG A 29 5.51 6.39 2.96
C ARG A 29 6.09 6.09 1.58
N ARG A 30 7.06 5.16 1.46
CA ARG A 30 7.60 4.78 0.14
C ARG A 30 6.56 4.02 -0.68
N VAL A 31 5.77 3.12 -0.07
CA VAL A 31 4.67 2.43 -0.75
C VAL A 31 3.65 3.44 -1.29
N LEU A 32 3.23 4.42 -0.50
CA LEU A 32 2.31 5.47 -0.96
C LEU A 32 2.93 6.29 -2.10
N TYR A 33 4.22 6.64 -2.03
CA TYR A 33 4.90 7.38 -3.09
C TYR A 33 5.05 6.57 -4.38
N LEU A 34 5.35 5.28 -4.27
CA LEU A 34 5.43 4.36 -5.41
C LEU A 34 4.06 4.14 -6.04
N ALA A 35 3.00 4.01 -5.25
CA ALA A 35 1.62 3.94 -5.75
C ALA A 35 1.23 5.22 -6.51
N ASP A 36 1.62 6.39 -6.00
CA ASP A 36 1.43 7.68 -6.68
C ASP A 36 2.13 7.71 -8.05
N LYS A 37 3.36 7.19 -8.13
CA LYS A 37 4.11 7.07 -9.40
C LYS A 37 3.52 6.06 -10.37
N ILE A 38 2.97 4.97 -9.90
CA ILE A 38 2.21 4.02 -10.75
C ILE A 38 0.95 4.73 -11.27
N ALA A 39 0.22 5.41 -10.39
CA ALA A 39 -1.03 6.11 -10.72
C ALA A 39 -0.86 7.21 -11.78
N GLU A 40 0.30 7.90 -11.82
CA GLU A 40 0.62 8.88 -12.87
C GLU A 40 0.57 8.28 -14.29
N LYS A 41 0.73 6.96 -14.43
CA LYS A 41 0.67 6.21 -15.69
C LYS A 41 -0.64 5.46 -15.88
N CYS A 42 -1.57 5.60 -14.94
CA CYS A 42 -2.85 4.92 -14.91
C CYS A 42 -3.98 5.96 -14.96
N ASP A 43 -5.07 5.63 -15.67
CA ASP A 43 -6.26 6.48 -15.69
C ASP A 43 -7.13 6.15 -14.47
N LEU A 44 -6.85 6.82 -13.34
CA LEU A 44 -7.60 6.68 -12.10
C LEU A 44 -8.55 7.85 -11.89
N THR A 45 -9.74 7.56 -11.36
CA THR A 45 -10.64 8.60 -10.83
C THR A 45 -10.15 9.12 -9.47
N LYS A 46 -10.70 10.23 -9.01
CA LYS A 46 -10.35 10.77 -7.68
C LYS A 46 -10.75 9.85 -6.54
N GLU A 47 -11.85 9.14 -6.69
CA GLU A 47 -12.31 8.12 -5.74
C GLU A 47 -11.31 6.95 -5.67
N GLU A 48 -10.80 6.51 -6.82
CA GLU A 48 -9.81 5.42 -6.89
C GLU A 48 -8.45 5.84 -6.33
N GLU A 49 -7.99 7.07 -6.62
CA GLU A 49 -6.80 7.65 -5.97
C GLU A 49 -6.96 7.66 -4.45
N ARG A 50 -8.13 8.04 -3.94
CA ARG A 50 -8.45 8.04 -2.50
C ARG A 50 -8.39 6.62 -1.91
N ILE A 51 -9.02 5.65 -2.58
CA ILE A 51 -9.03 4.24 -2.16
C ILE A 51 -7.59 3.70 -2.06
N ILE A 52 -6.78 3.89 -3.10
CA ILE A 52 -5.39 3.43 -3.12
C ILE A 52 -4.54 4.16 -2.09
N GLY A 53 -4.68 5.49 -1.96
CA GLY A 53 -3.94 6.29 -0.99
C GLY A 53 -4.17 5.81 0.44
N LEU A 54 -5.43 5.59 0.83
CA LEU A 54 -5.79 5.08 2.16
C LEU A 54 -5.35 3.63 2.37
N ALA A 55 -5.47 2.78 1.35
CA ALA A 55 -4.98 1.41 1.41
C ALA A 55 -3.46 1.36 1.64
N CYS A 56 -2.68 2.20 0.94
CA CYS A 56 -1.23 2.31 1.14
C CYS A 56 -0.86 2.78 2.56
N CYS A 57 -1.62 3.75 3.12
CA CYS A 57 -1.36 4.24 4.48
C CYS A 57 -1.52 3.17 5.55
N TYR A 58 -2.46 2.24 5.36
CA TYR A 58 -2.90 1.37 6.44
C TYR A 58 -2.66 -0.12 6.21
N HIS A 59 -2.06 -0.55 5.07
CA HIS A 59 -1.95 -1.98 4.73
C HIS A 59 -1.19 -2.80 5.79
N ASP A 60 -0.16 -2.24 6.40
CA ASP A 60 0.77 -2.93 7.33
C ASP A 60 0.61 -2.55 8.81
N ILE A 61 -0.36 -1.71 9.20
CA ILE A 61 -0.51 -1.26 10.60
C ILE A 61 -0.85 -2.39 11.59
N GLY A 62 -1.31 -3.52 11.07
CA GLY A 62 -1.61 -4.73 11.85
C GLY A 62 -0.42 -5.65 12.09
N ARG A 63 0.76 -5.38 11.51
CA ARG A 63 1.95 -6.20 11.73
C ARG A 63 2.43 -6.12 13.16
N VAL A 64 2.74 -7.29 13.75
CA VAL A 64 3.26 -7.41 15.12
C VAL A 64 4.73 -7.86 15.16
N HIS A 65 5.26 -8.37 14.05
CA HIS A 65 6.65 -8.81 13.88
C HIS A 65 7.09 -8.69 12.41
N ASN A 66 8.39 -8.86 12.15
CA ASN A 66 8.98 -8.68 10.82
C ASN A 66 9.03 -9.97 9.97
N ASP A 67 8.66 -11.12 10.56
CA ASP A 67 8.63 -12.40 9.86
C ASP A 67 7.49 -12.48 8.84
N ARG A 68 7.51 -13.54 8.02
CA ARG A 68 6.41 -13.80 7.08
C ARG A 68 5.11 -14.03 7.86
N ASP A 69 4.15 -13.15 7.63
CA ASP A 69 2.82 -13.20 8.26
C ASP A 69 1.73 -13.03 7.19
N ILE A 70 0.94 -14.07 6.97
CA ILE A 70 -0.18 -14.05 6.02
C ILE A 70 -1.47 -13.45 6.62
N LEU A 71 -1.47 -13.13 7.90
CA LEU A 71 -2.63 -12.60 8.62
C LEU A 71 -2.57 -11.09 8.82
N HIS A 72 -1.40 -10.45 8.61
CA HIS A 72 -1.24 -9.04 8.94
C HIS A 72 -2.22 -8.13 8.20
N GLY A 73 -2.61 -8.44 6.96
CA GLY A 73 -3.63 -7.68 6.24
C GLY A 73 -4.99 -7.68 6.96
N LYS A 74 -5.43 -8.86 7.46
CA LYS A 74 -6.65 -8.97 8.27
C LYS A 74 -6.51 -8.27 9.63
N LEU A 75 -5.33 -8.32 10.24
CA LEU A 75 -5.06 -7.61 11.49
C LEU A 75 -5.05 -6.09 11.27
N SER A 76 -4.54 -5.62 10.12
CA SER A 76 -4.64 -4.21 9.72
C SER A 76 -6.09 -3.76 9.61
N CYS A 77 -6.96 -4.53 8.95
CA CYS A 77 -8.39 -4.24 8.88
C CYS A 77 -9.05 -4.13 10.26
N LYS A 78 -8.80 -5.09 11.17
CA LYS A 78 -9.31 -5.03 12.55
C LYS A 78 -8.84 -3.78 13.29
N LYS A 79 -7.60 -3.35 13.06
CA LYS A 79 -7.04 -2.16 13.69
C LYS A 79 -7.65 -0.88 13.11
N ILE A 80 -7.87 -0.82 11.79
CA ILE A 80 -8.59 0.27 11.10
C ILE A 80 -9.98 0.45 11.70
N GLU A 81 -10.74 -0.64 11.82
CA GLU A 81 -12.09 -0.62 12.38
C GLU A 81 -12.10 -0.20 13.85
N LYS A 82 -11.20 -0.79 14.67
CA LYS A 82 -11.09 -0.47 16.11
C LYS A 82 -10.75 1.00 16.37
N LEU A 83 -9.92 1.60 15.52
CA LEU A 83 -9.46 3.00 15.65
C LEU A 83 -10.27 3.97 14.80
N GLU A 84 -11.32 3.49 14.10
CA GLU A 84 -12.22 4.29 13.25
C GLU A 84 -11.46 5.14 12.21
N LEU A 85 -10.34 4.60 11.67
CA LEU A 85 -9.38 5.35 10.85
C LEU A 85 -9.96 5.82 9.51
N LEU A 86 -11.05 5.22 9.03
CA LEU A 86 -11.69 5.59 7.77
C LEU A 86 -12.89 6.53 7.93
N ASP A 87 -13.36 6.80 9.16
CA ASP A 87 -14.63 7.51 9.36
C ASP A 87 -14.58 9.00 9.03
N SER A 88 -13.40 9.61 9.14
CA SER A 88 -13.23 11.04 8.86
C SER A 88 -13.14 11.39 7.37
N PHE A 89 -13.12 10.41 6.47
CA PHE A 89 -12.87 10.63 5.04
C PHE A 89 -14.14 10.80 4.20
N GLY A 90 -15.35 10.69 4.79
CA GLY A 90 -16.60 10.79 4.04
C GLY A 90 -16.73 9.75 2.92
N LEU A 91 -16.28 8.53 3.20
CA LEU A 91 -16.31 7.41 2.27
C LEU A 91 -17.70 6.78 2.21
N GLU A 92 -18.11 6.38 1.01
CA GLU A 92 -19.26 5.51 0.84
C GLU A 92 -18.93 4.10 1.35
N GLU A 93 -19.96 3.35 1.77
CA GLU A 93 -19.77 1.99 2.31
C GLU A 93 -19.03 1.03 1.35
N GLU A 94 -19.28 1.16 0.04
CA GLU A 94 -18.59 0.32 -0.95
C GLU A 94 -17.10 0.69 -1.08
N GLU A 95 -16.75 1.97 -0.94
CA GLU A 95 -15.35 2.41 -0.91
C GLU A 95 -14.63 1.87 0.33
N LYS A 96 -15.25 1.97 1.52
CA LYS A 96 -14.71 1.40 2.77
C LYS A 96 -14.47 -0.10 2.63
N LYS A 97 -15.46 -0.83 2.11
CA LYS A 97 -15.35 -2.27 1.85
C LYS A 97 -14.22 -2.59 0.90
N LEU A 98 -14.07 -1.83 -0.18
CA LEU A 98 -13.00 -2.06 -1.14
C LEU A 98 -11.63 -1.81 -0.52
N ILE A 99 -11.43 -0.71 0.21
CA ILE A 99 -10.17 -0.42 0.94
C ILE A 99 -9.81 -1.60 1.85
N LEU A 100 -10.74 -2.05 2.69
CA LEU A 100 -10.50 -3.16 3.62
C LEU A 100 -10.20 -4.48 2.88
N ARG A 101 -10.86 -4.73 1.75
CA ARG A 101 -10.56 -5.90 0.90
C ARG A 101 -9.15 -5.82 0.31
N LEU A 102 -8.76 -4.69 -0.27
CA LEU A 102 -7.41 -4.48 -0.79
C LEU A 102 -6.36 -4.77 0.30
N ILE A 103 -6.55 -4.19 1.49
CA ILE A 103 -5.66 -4.39 2.64
C ILE A 103 -5.66 -5.84 3.12
N SER A 104 -6.83 -6.46 3.28
CA SER A 104 -6.93 -7.83 3.80
C SER A 104 -6.22 -8.85 2.92
N TYR A 105 -6.22 -8.64 1.60
CA TYR A 105 -5.69 -9.61 0.63
C TYR A 105 -4.29 -9.28 0.10
N HIS A 106 -3.74 -8.07 0.38
CA HIS A 106 -2.46 -7.65 -0.23
C HIS A 106 -1.30 -8.62 0.06
N CYS A 107 -1.30 -9.30 1.19
CA CYS A 107 -0.27 -10.26 1.60
C CYS A 107 -0.53 -11.70 1.14
N LEU A 108 -1.65 -11.95 0.44
CA LEU A 108 -2.08 -13.29 0.00
C LEU A 108 -1.78 -13.52 -1.49
N ASN A 109 -2.01 -14.75 -1.94
CA ASN A 109 -1.96 -15.09 -3.37
C ASN A 109 -3.04 -14.33 -4.12
N ASP A 110 -2.71 -13.79 -5.30
CA ASP A 110 -3.59 -12.96 -6.13
C ASP A 110 -4.88 -13.68 -6.53
N ALA A 111 -4.82 -15.00 -6.75
CA ALA A 111 -5.98 -15.82 -7.09
C ALA A 111 -7.09 -15.83 -6.02
N LEU A 112 -6.76 -15.42 -4.80
CA LEU A 112 -7.72 -15.31 -3.70
C LEU A 112 -8.52 -13.99 -3.72
N PHE A 113 -8.03 -12.97 -4.44
CA PHE A 113 -8.75 -11.72 -4.58
C PHE A 113 -9.76 -11.82 -5.72
N THR A 114 -11.04 -11.88 -5.35
CA THR A 114 -12.15 -11.90 -6.29
C THR A 114 -12.79 -10.52 -6.42
N GLY A 115 -13.22 -10.15 -7.62
CA GLY A 115 -13.82 -8.84 -7.87
C GLY A 115 -13.90 -8.53 -9.36
N THR A 116 -14.36 -7.33 -9.69
CA THR A 116 -14.36 -6.80 -11.06
C THR A 116 -12.92 -6.64 -11.56
N GLU A 117 -12.73 -6.54 -12.87
CA GLU A 117 -11.41 -6.27 -13.44
C GLU A 117 -10.82 -4.93 -12.95
N ARG A 118 -11.70 -3.93 -12.70
CA ARG A 118 -11.25 -2.64 -12.17
C ARG A 118 -10.78 -2.75 -10.71
N GLU A 119 -11.48 -3.49 -9.86
CA GLU A 119 -11.04 -3.75 -8.48
C GLU A 119 -9.71 -4.54 -8.44
N LYS A 120 -9.56 -5.53 -9.32
CA LYS A 120 -8.28 -6.27 -9.48
C LYS A 120 -7.15 -5.34 -9.94
N TYR A 121 -7.46 -4.40 -10.82
CA TYR A 121 -6.48 -3.41 -11.26
C TYR A 121 -6.00 -2.53 -10.09
N LEU A 122 -6.90 -2.01 -9.26
CA LEU A 122 -6.56 -1.25 -8.05
C LEU A 122 -5.77 -2.11 -7.05
N PHE A 123 -6.17 -3.38 -6.88
CA PHE A 123 -5.43 -4.34 -6.07
C PHE A 123 -3.99 -4.54 -6.55
N ASN A 124 -3.79 -4.63 -7.87
CA ASN A 124 -2.46 -4.75 -8.46
C ASN A 124 -1.59 -3.51 -8.21
N ILE A 125 -2.17 -2.30 -8.22
CA ILE A 125 -1.44 -1.06 -7.89
C ILE A 125 -0.90 -1.13 -6.47
N LEU A 126 -1.74 -1.48 -5.48
CA LEU A 126 -1.29 -1.62 -4.08
C LEU A 126 -0.19 -2.68 -3.95
N LYS A 127 -0.41 -3.87 -4.53
CA LYS A 127 0.55 -4.97 -4.42
C LYS A 127 1.88 -4.68 -5.13
N ASP A 128 1.84 -3.98 -6.23
CA ASP A 128 3.04 -3.63 -6.97
C ASP A 128 3.81 -2.51 -6.28
N ALA A 129 3.11 -1.54 -5.68
CA ALA A 129 3.76 -0.51 -4.87
C ALA A 129 4.48 -1.11 -3.64
N ASP A 130 3.83 -2.03 -2.91
CA ASP A 130 4.47 -2.79 -1.82
C ASP A 130 5.59 -3.69 -2.35
N GLY A 131 5.36 -4.35 -3.49
CA GLY A 131 6.35 -5.18 -4.18
C GLY A 131 7.60 -4.42 -4.59
N LEU A 132 7.47 -3.20 -5.12
CA LEU A 132 8.58 -2.32 -5.47
C LEU A 132 9.42 -1.94 -4.24
N ASP A 133 8.78 -1.69 -3.08
CA ASP A 133 9.51 -1.36 -1.85
C ASP A 133 10.24 -2.56 -1.22
N ARG A 134 10.16 -3.77 -1.80
CA ARG A 134 11.02 -4.91 -1.41
C ARG A 134 12.51 -4.66 -1.66
N VAL A 135 12.87 -3.58 -2.35
CA VAL A 135 14.25 -3.04 -2.40
C VAL A 135 14.83 -2.86 -0.99
N ARG A 136 14.01 -2.53 0.02
CA ARG A 136 14.42 -2.35 1.42
C ARG A 136 14.99 -3.61 2.08
N ILE A 137 14.61 -4.77 1.58
CA ILE A 137 15.07 -6.08 2.05
C ILE A 137 15.88 -6.84 1.00
N PHE A 138 16.28 -6.15 -0.08
CA PHE A 138 17.08 -6.70 -1.20
C PHE A 138 16.44 -7.92 -1.87
N ASP A 139 15.09 -7.96 -1.93
CA ASP A 139 14.32 -9.10 -2.42
C ASP A 139 13.25 -8.67 -3.48
N LEU A 140 13.51 -7.57 -4.20
CA LEU A 140 12.68 -7.18 -5.32
C LEU A 140 12.94 -8.09 -6.52
N ASN A 141 11.89 -8.80 -6.97
CA ASN A 141 11.89 -9.54 -8.22
C ASN A 141 10.87 -8.92 -9.19
N PRO A 142 11.32 -8.25 -10.28
CA PRO A 142 10.44 -7.59 -11.24
C PRO A 142 9.43 -8.53 -11.91
N ALA A 143 9.72 -9.83 -11.97
CA ALA A 143 8.81 -10.83 -12.56
C ALA A 143 7.49 -10.98 -11.76
N TYR A 144 7.46 -10.55 -10.51
CA TYR A 144 6.25 -10.58 -9.67
C TYR A 144 5.44 -9.29 -9.74
N LEU A 145 5.91 -8.26 -10.44
CA LEU A 145 5.11 -7.05 -10.69
C LEU A 145 4.08 -7.34 -11.79
N ARG A 146 2.87 -6.86 -11.57
CA ARG A 146 1.69 -7.19 -12.38
C ARG A 146 1.50 -6.21 -13.52
N LEU A 147 1.78 -4.92 -13.24
CA LEU A 147 1.55 -3.81 -14.17
C LEU A 147 2.86 -3.45 -14.90
N ASP A 148 2.76 -3.16 -16.19
CA ASP A 148 3.91 -2.66 -16.97
C ASP A 148 4.41 -1.32 -16.41
N ALA A 149 3.48 -0.43 -16.01
CA ALA A 149 3.80 0.81 -15.31
C ALA A 149 4.68 0.60 -14.07
N SER A 150 4.46 -0.49 -13.32
CA SER A 150 5.26 -0.83 -12.15
C SER A 150 6.64 -1.36 -12.51
N ARG A 151 6.75 -2.17 -13.57
CA ARG A 151 8.05 -2.70 -14.04
C ARG A 151 9.01 -1.60 -14.48
N GLU A 152 8.49 -0.52 -15.05
CA GLU A 152 9.27 0.66 -15.42
C GLU A 152 9.81 1.46 -14.22
N LEU A 153 9.31 1.21 -13.01
CA LEU A 153 9.71 1.92 -11.79
C LEU A 153 10.76 1.18 -10.95
N VAL A 154 11.29 0.07 -11.41
CA VAL A 154 12.27 -0.73 -10.64
C VAL A 154 13.51 0.09 -10.26
N ASP A 155 14.14 0.75 -11.23
CA ASP A 155 15.32 1.59 -10.98
C ASP A 155 14.98 2.80 -10.08
N PHE A 156 13.79 3.35 -10.27
CA PHE A 156 13.28 4.43 -9.44
C PHE A 156 13.08 3.97 -7.97
N ALA A 157 12.55 2.78 -7.74
CA ALA A 157 12.37 2.22 -6.38
C ALA A 157 13.72 2.08 -5.66
N TRP A 158 14.77 1.61 -6.36
CA TRP A 158 16.12 1.58 -5.81
C TRP A 158 16.69 2.97 -5.50
N ALA A 159 16.49 3.94 -6.41
CA ALA A 159 16.93 5.33 -6.19
C ALA A 159 16.21 5.96 -4.99
N LEU A 160 14.88 5.76 -4.89
CA LEU A 160 14.07 6.25 -3.79
C LEU A 160 14.54 5.66 -2.44
N TYR A 161 14.78 4.36 -2.39
CA TYR A 161 15.26 3.70 -1.17
C TYR A 161 16.61 4.27 -0.73
N ARG A 162 17.59 4.37 -1.64
CA ARG A 162 18.91 4.96 -1.34
C ARG A 162 18.79 6.40 -0.86
N PHE A 163 17.98 7.21 -1.52
CA PHE A 163 17.74 8.60 -1.09
C PHE A 163 17.17 8.68 0.32
N CYS A 164 16.19 7.83 0.66
CA CYS A 164 15.55 7.81 1.98
C CYS A 164 16.46 7.29 3.11
N THR A 165 17.46 6.47 2.77
CA THR A 165 18.33 5.81 3.76
C THR A 165 19.75 6.40 3.84
N GLY A 166 20.09 7.29 2.91
CA GLY A 166 21.43 7.89 2.82
C GLY A 166 22.52 6.92 2.31
N LEU A 167 22.13 5.85 1.61
CA LEU A 167 23.01 4.85 0.99
C LEU A 167 23.44 5.25 -0.42
#